data_242ed32e163c6634118c3cd901031bc1
#
_entry.id   242ed32e163c6634118c3cd901031bc1
#
_cell.length_a   1.000
_cell.length_b   1.000
_cell.length_c   1.000
_cell.angle_alpha   90.00
_cell.angle_beta   90.00
_cell.angle_gamma   90.00
#
_symmetry.space_group_name_H-M   'P 1'
#
loop_
_entity.id
_entity.type
_entity.pdbx_description
1 polymer ?
#
loop_
_entity_poly.entity_id
_entity_poly.type
_entity_poly.pdbx_seq_one_letter_code
_entity_poly.pdbx_strand_id
1 'polypeptide(L)'
;MFKLFKVVQRELSWGRHHFNATVIACPFRDNVNDVTATRLNTRSPWTRKFSTHLREMVKARKYVVVSHFVNEAKPTDLKLVEEELPPLKNGEYLVEAEYFSVDPYMRPYVQRFPLGITMIGGQVAKIIESKNPDFPVGKKIVASLGWRTHTIVNPNVVDDTALQQPYILPDIGDLPASLGLGVLGMPGNTAYFGLMEICKPKPGETIVITGAAGAVGSHVGQIAKNLGLTVIGICGSDEKCKWLTEELGFDSAINYKTMPIAASIRKAAPHGVDCYFDNVGGEISSTVMYQMRQFGRVAVCGSISSYDADASSLPKCGILQPTIVFNQLKIEGFVVTRWNDRWNEGIMQNLRLIREGKLHYRETVTKGFENMFDAFMGMLRGENIGKAIVQA
;
A
#
# COMPACT_ATOMS: atom_id res chain seq x y z
N MET A 1 22.44 23.63 32.34
CA MET A 1 23.74 23.33 31.73
C MET A 1 23.47 22.80 30.30
N PHE A 2 23.33 23.73 29.37
CA PHE A 2 23.02 23.45 27.96
C PHE A 2 24.28 23.13 27.19
N LYS A 3 24.34 22.00 26.46
CA LYS A 3 25.36 21.76 25.42
C LYS A 3 24.69 21.66 24.06
N LEU A 4 24.95 22.64 23.22
CA LEU A 4 24.64 22.72 21.80
C LEU A 4 25.36 21.58 21.05
N PHE A 5 24.61 20.88 20.20
CA PHE A 5 25.19 20.07 19.12
C PHE A 5 25.29 20.93 17.85
N LYS A 6 26.51 21.18 17.39
CA LYS A 6 26.81 21.77 16.08
C LYS A 6 26.63 20.71 15.00
N VAL A 7 25.75 20.99 14.03
CA VAL A 7 25.70 20.28 12.76
C VAL A 7 26.80 20.80 11.85
N VAL A 8 27.67 19.90 11.39
CA VAL A 8 28.72 20.22 10.40
C VAL A 8 28.11 20.01 9.01
N GLN A 9 27.89 21.12 8.30
CA GLN A 9 27.66 21.10 6.86
C GLN A 9 29.00 20.81 6.15
N ARG A 10 29.04 19.74 5.36
CA ARG A 10 30.10 19.51 4.38
C ARG A 10 29.61 20.00 3.02
N GLU A 11 30.14 21.13 2.60
CA GLU A 11 30.06 21.57 1.21
C GLU A 11 31.00 20.71 0.36
N LEU A 12 30.45 20.07 -0.65
CA LEU A 12 31.20 19.42 -1.74
C LEU A 12 31.21 20.38 -2.95
N SER A 13 32.33 21.03 -3.18
CA SER A 13 32.60 21.82 -4.37
C SER A 13 32.89 20.89 -5.54
N TRP A 14 32.11 21.00 -6.60
CA TRP A 14 32.39 20.34 -7.90
C TRP A 14 33.15 21.29 -8.80
N GLY A 15 34.41 20.92 -9.11
CA GLY A 15 35.25 21.59 -10.08
C GLY A 15 34.75 21.42 -11.51
N ARG A 16 34.70 22.54 -12.24
CA ARG A 16 34.44 22.58 -13.69
C ARG A 16 35.65 22.07 -14.44
N HIS A 17 35.53 21.00 -15.19
CA HIS A 17 36.47 20.64 -16.25
C HIS A 17 35.86 20.99 -17.61
N HIS A 18 36.56 21.93 -18.29
CA HIS A 18 36.33 22.25 -19.71
C HIS A 18 36.89 21.11 -20.56
N PHE A 19 36.07 20.53 -21.41
CA PHE A 19 36.52 19.69 -22.55
C PHE A 19 36.48 20.51 -23.83
N ASN A 20 37.65 20.76 -24.40
CA ASN A 20 37.82 21.26 -25.74
C ASN A 20 37.59 20.13 -26.74
N ALA A 21 36.61 20.30 -27.63
CA ALA A 21 36.40 19.42 -28.74
C ALA A 21 37.23 19.92 -29.93
N THR A 22 38.23 19.15 -30.32
CA THR A 22 39.02 19.38 -31.53
C THR A 22 38.31 18.71 -32.70
N VAL A 23 37.83 19.50 -33.65
CA VAL A 23 37.30 19.04 -34.94
C VAL A 23 38.44 18.73 -35.89
N ILE A 24 38.58 17.46 -36.29
CA ILE A 24 39.49 17.05 -37.39
C ILE A 24 38.69 16.98 -38.65
N ALA A 25 38.96 17.88 -39.59
CA ALA A 25 38.43 17.84 -40.92
C ALA A 25 39.33 16.95 -41.83
N CYS A 26 38.75 16.06 -42.57
CA CYS A 26 39.41 15.25 -43.58
C CYS A 26 38.96 15.74 -44.97
N PRO A 27 39.86 16.03 -45.91
CA PRO A 27 39.49 16.53 -47.23
C PRO A 27 39.24 15.38 -48.19
N PHE A 28 38.12 15.38 -48.86
CA PHE A 28 37.87 14.56 -50.09
C PHE A 28 38.36 15.29 -51.30
N ARG A 29 39.18 14.60 -52.13
CA ARG A 29 39.51 14.98 -53.47
C ARG A 29 38.69 14.14 -54.47
N ASP A 30 38.05 14.84 -55.36
CA ASP A 30 37.39 14.30 -56.55
C ASP A 30 38.41 13.65 -57.53
N ASN A 31 38.02 12.52 -58.10
CA ASN A 31 38.46 12.17 -59.46
C ASN A 31 37.39 11.33 -60.18
N VAL A 32 36.86 11.94 -61.20
CA VAL A 32 36.02 11.34 -62.25
C VAL A 32 36.89 10.62 -63.25
N ASN A 33 36.54 9.38 -63.64
CA ASN A 33 36.66 8.92 -65.04
C ASN A 33 35.92 7.59 -65.20
N ASP A 34 34.96 7.67 -66.04
CA ASP A 34 34.36 6.83 -67.06
C ASP A 34 34.98 5.45 -67.33
N VAL A 35 34.18 4.37 -67.35
CA VAL A 35 34.26 3.23 -68.32
C VAL A 35 32.96 2.36 -68.20
N THR A 36 32.19 2.40 -69.29
CA THR A 36 31.44 1.34 -70.01
C THR A 36 30.64 0.27 -69.23
N ALA A 37 29.38 0.26 -69.58
CA ALA A 37 28.35 -0.73 -69.24
C ALA A 37 28.67 -2.16 -69.74
N THR A 38 28.59 -3.12 -68.86
CA THR A 38 28.34 -4.52 -69.19
C THR A 38 27.22 -5.06 -68.31
N ARG A 39 26.10 -5.35 -68.97
CA ARG A 39 24.95 -6.01 -68.30
C ARG A 39 25.35 -7.43 -67.90
N LEU A 40 25.41 -7.72 -66.59
CA LEU A 40 25.36 -9.08 -66.08
C LEU A 40 24.11 -9.21 -65.19
N ASN A 41 23.21 -10.00 -65.73
CA ASN A 41 21.93 -10.37 -65.11
C ASN A 41 22.20 -11.50 -64.08
N THR A 42 22.41 -11.16 -62.78
CA THR A 42 22.46 -12.15 -61.73
C THR A 42 21.36 -11.84 -60.72
N ARG A 43 20.31 -12.62 -60.82
CA ARG A 43 19.28 -12.67 -59.76
C ARG A 43 19.94 -13.14 -58.46
N SER A 44 20.15 -12.22 -57.53
CA SER A 44 20.56 -12.54 -56.14
C SER A 44 19.36 -13.12 -55.37
N PRO A 45 19.48 -14.33 -54.75
CA PRO A 45 18.37 -14.95 -54.02
C PRO A 45 18.26 -14.50 -52.56
N TRP A 46 18.86 -13.37 -52.16
CA TRP A 46 18.90 -12.96 -50.74
C TRP A 46 18.18 -11.63 -50.49
N THR A 47 16.92 -11.50 -50.92
CA THR A 47 16.04 -10.52 -50.29
C THR A 47 15.42 -11.18 -49.07
N ARG A 48 16.15 -11.25 -47.93
CA ARG A 48 15.52 -11.40 -46.64
C ARG A 48 14.60 -10.18 -46.45
N LYS A 49 13.30 -10.39 -46.58
CA LYS A 49 12.31 -9.45 -46.07
C LYS A 49 12.57 -9.34 -44.56
N PHE A 50 13.26 -8.30 -44.13
CA PHE A 50 13.18 -7.85 -42.75
C PHE A 50 11.75 -7.33 -42.57
N SER A 51 10.87 -8.21 -42.13
CA SER A 51 9.60 -7.82 -41.52
C SER A 51 9.99 -7.12 -40.20
N THR A 52 10.23 -5.84 -40.27
CA THR A 52 10.17 -4.99 -39.07
C THR A 52 8.72 -5.00 -38.63
N HIS A 53 8.37 -5.98 -37.80
CA HIS A 53 7.19 -5.82 -36.92
C HIS A 53 7.52 -4.60 -36.07
N LEU A 54 7.02 -3.44 -36.46
CA LEU A 54 6.89 -2.30 -35.56
C LEU A 54 6.03 -2.81 -34.43
N ARG A 55 6.67 -3.18 -33.32
CA ARG A 55 5.97 -3.59 -32.12
C ARG A 55 5.22 -2.34 -31.67
N GLU A 56 3.89 -2.40 -31.64
CA GLU A 56 3.07 -1.32 -31.11
C GLU A 56 3.56 -1.02 -29.69
N MET A 57 3.87 0.27 -29.43
CA MET A 57 4.28 0.69 -28.08
C MET A 57 3.08 0.55 -27.15
N VAL A 58 3.32 0.02 -25.97
CA VAL A 58 2.26 -0.17 -24.97
C VAL A 58 1.85 1.20 -24.42
N LYS A 59 0.57 1.54 -24.54
CA LYS A 59 -0.01 2.74 -23.93
C LYS A 59 -0.41 2.46 -22.50
N ALA A 60 0.10 3.26 -21.58
CA ALA A 60 -0.23 3.23 -20.17
C ALA A 60 -1.03 4.47 -19.79
N ARG A 61 -2.05 4.30 -18.93
CA ARG A 61 -2.77 5.39 -18.29
C ARG A 61 -2.32 5.47 -16.83
N LYS A 62 -2.16 6.69 -16.30
CA LYS A 62 -1.80 6.92 -14.90
C LYS A 62 -2.47 8.17 -14.34
N TYR A 63 -2.73 8.15 -13.03
CA TYR A 63 -3.12 9.35 -12.30
C TYR A 63 -1.89 10.04 -11.73
N VAL A 64 -1.71 11.31 -12.09
CA VAL A 64 -0.61 12.16 -11.63
C VAL A 64 -1.14 13.13 -10.58
N VAL A 65 -0.43 13.29 -9.47
CA VAL A 65 -0.74 14.25 -8.42
C VAL A 65 -0.34 15.64 -8.89
N VAL A 66 -1.32 16.49 -9.16
CA VAL A 66 -1.11 17.88 -9.65
C VAL A 66 -1.31 18.93 -8.57
N SER A 67 -1.98 18.58 -7.47
CA SER A 67 -2.16 19.40 -6.28
C SER A 67 -2.10 18.49 -5.03
N HIS A 68 -1.52 18.98 -3.94
CA HIS A 68 -1.65 18.28 -2.67
C HIS A 68 -3.08 18.43 -2.13
N PHE A 69 -3.57 17.37 -1.50
CA PHE A 69 -4.92 17.36 -0.95
C PHE A 69 -5.04 18.33 0.23
N VAL A 70 -5.96 19.27 0.13
CA VAL A 70 -6.29 20.21 1.22
C VAL A 70 -7.70 19.91 1.70
N ASN A 71 -7.85 19.55 2.98
CA ASN A 71 -9.08 19.01 3.55
C ASN A 71 -9.52 17.73 2.79
N GLU A 72 -10.77 17.64 2.35
CA GLU A 72 -11.21 16.54 1.50
C GLU A 72 -10.52 16.60 0.13
N ALA A 73 -9.99 15.48 -0.35
CA ALA A 73 -9.37 15.40 -1.67
C ALA A 73 -10.41 15.64 -2.78
N LYS A 74 -10.00 16.29 -3.87
CA LYS A 74 -10.86 16.61 -5.00
C LYS A 74 -10.39 15.89 -6.27
N PRO A 75 -11.29 15.54 -7.20
CA PRO A 75 -10.89 14.92 -8.46
C PRO A 75 -9.86 15.75 -9.23
N THR A 76 -9.91 17.09 -9.09
CA THR A 76 -8.98 18.02 -9.72
C THR A 76 -7.56 18.01 -9.14
N ASP A 77 -7.34 17.36 -8.01
CA ASP A 77 -6.00 17.17 -7.42
C ASP A 77 -5.18 16.10 -8.16
N LEU A 78 -5.87 15.28 -8.95
CA LEU A 78 -5.31 14.25 -9.79
C LEU A 78 -5.59 14.53 -11.27
N LYS A 79 -4.64 14.17 -12.13
CA LYS A 79 -4.78 14.27 -13.58
C LYS A 79 -4.54 12.91 -14.22
N LEU A 80 -5.51 12.42 -14.99
CA LEU A 80 -5.32 11.25 -15.83
C LEU A 80 -4.42 11.60 -17.02
N VAL A 81 -3.34 10.83 -17.21
CA VAL A 81 -2.34 11.02 -18.27
C VAL A 81 -2.14 9.71 -18.99
N GLU A 82 -2.00 9.77 -20.31
CA GLU A 82 -1.55 8.65 -21.14
C GLU A 82 -0.07 8.81 -21.47
N GLU A 83 0.66 7.71 -21.50
CA GLU A 83 2.06 7.65 -21.92
C GLU A 83 2.33 6.41 -22.76
N GLU A 84 3.28 6.51 -23.66
CA GLU A 84 3.79 5.36 -24.40
C GLU A 84 5.04 4.81 -23.70
N LEU A 85 5.01 3.52 -23.38
CA LEU A 85 6.13 2.89 -22.68
C LEU A 85 7.24 2.51 -23.66
N PRO A 86 8.52 2.77 -23.31
CA PRO A 86 9.65 2.38 -24.15
C PRO A 86 9.83 0.85 -24.18
N PRO A 87 10.62 0.30 -25.11
CA PRO A 87 10.98 -1.11 -25.08
C PRO A 87 11.74 -1.49 -23.79
N LEU A 88 11.51 -2.70 -23.29
CA LEU A 88 12.22 -3.23 -22.13
C LEU A 88 13.73 -3.28 -22.33
N LYS A 89 14.48 -2.92 -21.30
CA LYS A 89 15.91 -3.16 -21.15
C LYS A 89 16.16 -4.52 -20.48
N ASN A 90 17.41 -5.00 -20.52
CA ASN A 90 17.79 -6.22 -19.82
C ASN A 90 17.56 -6.08 -18.31
N GLY A 91 16.99 -7.11 -17.69
CA GLY A 91 16.63 -7.13 -16.28
C GLY A 91 15.28 -6.49 -15.95
N GLU A 92 14.61 -5.85 -16.91
CA GLU A 92 13.28 -5.26 -16.74
C GLU A 92 12.17 -6.23 -17.15
N TYR A 93 10.97 -5.96 -16.63
CA TYR A 93 9.75 -6.64 -17.05
C TYR A 93 8.57 -5.67 -17.08
N LEU A 94 7.60 -5.95 -17.95
CA LEU A 94 6.39 -5.17 -18.12
C LEU A 94 5.23 -5.90 -17.45
N VAL A 95 4.46 -5.15 -16.66
CA VAL A 95 3.27 -5.65 -16.00
C VAL A 95 2.03 -4.87 -16.39
N GLU A 96 0.91 -5.56 -16.40
CA GLU A 96 -0.44 -5.02 -16.54
C GLU A 96 -1.18 -5.18 -15.22
N ALA A 97 -1.76 -4.10 -14.72
CA ALA A 97 -2.50 -4.10 -13.47
C ALA A 97 -3.82 -4.89 -13.62
N GLU A 98 -4.08 -5.81 -12.69
CA GLU A 98 -5.37 -6.51 -12.57
C GLU A 98 -6.21 -5.93 -11.44
N TYR A 99 -5.56 -5.56 -10.33
CA TYR A 99 -6.21 -4.97 -9.16
C TYR A 99 -5.35 -3.86 -8.56
N PHE A 100 -6.02 -2.84 -8.06
CA PHE A 100 -5.41 -1.73 -7.32
C PHE A 100 -5.90 -1.74 -5.87
N SER A 101 -4.98 -1.46 -4.97
CA SER A 101 -5.30 -1.23 -3.57
C SER A 101 -5.76 0.21 -3.36
N VAL A 102 -6.76 0.38 -2.51
CA VAL A 102 -7.18 1.69 -1.99
C VAL A 102 -7.04 1.63 -0.48
N ASP A 103 -6.15 2.45 0.08
CA ASP A 103 -5.76 2.40 1.48
C ASP A 103 -5.73 3.80 2.12
N PRO A 104 -6.09 3.93 3.40
CA PRO A 104 -6.11 5.22 4.10
C PRO A 104 -4.76 5.93 4.15
N TYR A 105 -3.63 5.17 4.22
CA TYR A 105 -2.29 5.76 4.28
C TYR A 105 -1.94 6.62 3.08
N MET A 106 -2.55 6.36 1.92
CA MET A 106 -2.30 7.12 0.69
C MET A 106 -2.57 8.60 0.90
N ARG A 107 -3.54 8.95 1.75
CA ARG A 107 -3.93 10.33 2.04
C ARG A 107 -2.80 11.15 2.71
N PRO A 108 -2.23 10.73 3.85
CA PRO A 108 -1.13 11.46 4.48
C PRO A 108 0.23 11.25 3.79
N TYR A 109 0.45 10.10 3.12
CA TYR A 109 1.77 9.81 2.54
C TYR A 109 2.02 10.59 1.25
N VAL A 110 1.02 10.75 0.39
CA VAL A 110 1.18 11.49 -0.87
C VAL A 110 1.63 12.93 -0.64
N GLN A 111 1.28 13.53 0.49
CA GLN A 111 1.71 14.87 0.90
C GLN A 111 3.23 15.02 1.09
N ARG A 112 3.95 13.91 1.27
CA ARG A 112 5.40 13.89 1.50
C ARG A 112 6.21 13.90 0.21
N PHE A 113 5.55 13.70 -0.93
CA PHE A 113 6.18 13.61 -2.24
C PHE A 113 5.96 14.88 -3.05
N PRO A 114 6.85 15.20 -4.00
CA PRO A 114 6.66 16.35 -4.89
C PRO A 114 5.46 16.15 -5.81
N LEU A 115 4.89 17.24 -6.29
CA LEU A 115 3.87 17.21 -7.35
C LEU A 115 4.46 16.63 -8.64
N GLY A 116 3.61 16.04 -9.47
CA GLY A 116 3.99 15.40 -10.72
C GLY A 116 4.28 13.90 -10.62
N ILE A 117 4.29 13.32 -9.42
CA ILE A 117 4.41 11.86 -9.26
C ILE A 117 3.12 11.14 -9.65
N THR A 118 3.22 9.86 -9.99
CA THR A 118 2.06 8.98 -10.07
C THR A 118 1.44 8.83 -8.68
N MET A 119 0.10 8.88 -8.56
CA MET A 119 -0.58 8.64 -7.28
C MET A 119 -0.16 7.28 -6.73
N ILE A 120 0.27 7.26 -5.47
CA ILE A 120 0.83 6.07 -4.82
C ILE A 120 -0.24 5.00 -4.58
N GLY A 121 0.18 3.73 -4.51
CA GLY A 121 -0.69 2.61 -4.17
C GLY A 121 -0.10 1.26 -4.57
N GLY A 122 -0.62 0.19 -3.95
CA GLY A 122 -0.27 -1.18 -4.28
C GLY A 122 -1.08 -1.71 -5.45
N GLN A 123 -0.51 -2.68 -6.17
CA GLN A 123 -1.17 -3.41 -7.25
C GLN A 123 -0.92 -4.91 -7.13
N VAL A 124 -1.90 -5.69 -7.58
CA VAL A 124 -1.65 -7.01 -8.16
C VAL A 124 -1.61 -6.83 -9.67
N ALA A 125 -0.48 -7.17 -10.28
CA ALA A 125 -0.28 -7.01 -11.71
C ALA A 125 0.29 -8.28 -12.33
N LYS A 126 -0.11 -8.57 -13.59
CA LYS A 126 0.36 -9.72 -14.37
C LYS A 126 1.58 -9.33 -15.19
N ILE A 127 2.61 -10.16 -15.18
CA ILE A 127 3.79 -9.99 -16.03
C ILE A 127 3.41 -10.38 -17.45
N ILE A 128 3.41 -9.41 -18.39
CA ILE A 128 3.02 -9.61 -19.79
C ILE A 128 4.23 -9.67 -20.73
N GLU A 129 5.37 -9.11 -20.34
CA GLU A 129 6.65 -9.22 -21.01
C GLU A 129 7.79 -9.19 -20.00
N SER A 130 8.87 -9.96 -20.23
CA SER A 130 10.00 -10.00 -19.31
C SER A 130 11.32 -10.21 -20.02
N LYS A 131 12.33 -9.46 -19.55
CA LYS A 131 13.76 -9.69 -19.79
C LYS A 131 14.50 -9.98 -18.48
N ASN A 132 13.76 -10.43 -17.44
CA ASN A 132 14.28 -10.82 -16.15
C ASN A 132 13.88 -12.27 -15.85
N PRO A 133 14.82 -13.22 -15.68
CA PRO A 133 14.51 -14.63 -15.46
C PRO A 133 13.79 -14.88 -14.13
N ASP A 134 13.98 -14.03 -13.11
CA ASP A 134 13.36 -14.18 -11.80
C ASP A 134 11.88 -13.77 -11.81
N PHE A 135 11.45 -13.01 -12.86
CA PHE A 135 10.08 -12.54 -13.04
C PHE A 135 9.50 -13.02 -14.38
N PRO A 136 9.16 -14.31 -14.52
CA PRO A 136 8.71 -14.89 -15.79
C PRO A 136 7.30 -14.43 -16.18
N VAL A 137 7.06 -14.33 -17.49
CA VAL A 137 5.76 -13.98 -18.08
C VAL A 137 4.65 -14.90 -17.56
N GLY A 138 3.48 -14.33 -17.32
CA GLY A 138 2.29 -15.02 -16.82
C GLY A 138 2.18 -15.08 -15.30
N LYS A 139 3.26 -14.87 -14.54
CA LYS A 139 3.20 -14.74 -13.09
C LYS A 139 2.57 -13.41 -12.69
N LYS A 140 1.96 -13.39 -11.51
CA LYS A 140 1.43 -12.18 -10.88
C LYS A 140 2.38 -11.68 -9.82
N ILE A 141 2.52 -10.38 -9.73
CA ILE A 141 3.30 -9.72 -8.68
C ILE A 141 2.40 -8.87 -7.80
N VAL A 142 2.86 -8.63 -6.58
CA VAL A 142 2.35 -7.57 -5.72
C VAL A 142 3.44 -6.51 -5.60
N ALA A 143 3.10 -5.27 -5.88
CA ALA A 143 4.08 -4.18 -5.89
C ALA A 143 3.43 -2.81 -5.65
N SER A 144 4.21 -1.86 -5.13
CA SER A 144 3.81 -0.45 -4.94
C SER A 144 4.06 0.32 -6.24
N LEU A 145 3.23 0.13 -7.26
CA LEU A 145 3.42 0.74 -8.59
C LEU A 145 2.58 2.01 -8.83
N GLY A 146 1.77 2.39 -7.84
CA GLY A 146 0.89 3.55 -7.94
C GLY A 146 -0.35 3.29 -8.82
N TRP A 147 -1.07 4.35 -9.14
CA TRP A 147 -2.28 4.27 -9.96
C TRP A 147 -1.92 4.39 -11.44
N ARG A 148 -1.52 3.27 -12.04
CA ARG A 148 -1.20 3.16 -13.47
C ARG A 148 -1.52 1.78 -14.02
N THR A 149 -1.98 1.72 -15.27
CA THR A 149 -2.46 0.46 -15.87
C THR A 149 -1.33 -0.46 -16.29
N HIS A 150 -0.21 0.08 -16.77
CA HIS A 150 0.97 -0.69 -17.19
C HIS A 150 2.23 -0.06 -16.59
N THR A 151 3.19 -0.90 -16.23
CA THR A 151 4.45 -0.43 -15.62
C THR A 151 5.63 -1.27 -16.08
N ILE A 152 6.70 -0.60 -16.53
CA ILE A 152 8.01 -1.25 -16.65
C ILE A 152 8.65 -1.25 -15.27
N VAL A 153 8.94 -2.43 -14.74
CA VAL A 153 9.56 -2.62 -13.43
C VAL A 153 11.02 -3.01 -13.61
N ASN A 154 11.89 -2.29 -12.90
CA ASN A 154 13.29 -2.68 -12.72
C ASN A 154 13.52 -2.96 -11.23
N PRO A 155 13.65 -4.23 -10.82
CA PRO A 155 13.77 -4.59 -9.40
C PRO A 155 15.06 -4.09 -8.74
N ASN A 156 16.05 -3.66 -9.54
CA ASN A 156 17.31 -3.10 -9.03
C ASN A 156 17.24 -1.59 -8.78
N VAL A 157 16.13 -0.95 -9.13
CA VAL A 157 15.91 0.49 -8.87
C VAL A 157 15.07 0.63 -7.62
N VAL A 158 15.58 1.37 -6.64
CA VAL A 158 14.81 1.73 -5.44
C VAL A 158 13.80 2.81 -5.82
N ASP A 159 12.54 2.56 -5.54
CA ASP A 159 11.48 3.56 -5.65
C ASP A 159 11.17 4.09 -4.24
N ASP A 160 11.54 5.35 -3.98
CA ASP A 160 11.36 6.01 -2.68
C ASP A 160 9.86 6.17 -2.30
N THR A 161 8.95 6.03 -3.27
CA THR A 161 7.50 6.04 -3.03
C THR A 161 6.95 4.68 -2.65
N ALA A 162 7.71 3.61 -2.84
CA ALA A 162 7.30 2.24 -2.60
C ALA A 162 7.40 1.86 -1.12
N LEU A 163 6.31 1.36 -0.55
CA LEU A 163 6.33 0.76 0.79
C LEU A 163 7.00 -0.62 0.80
N GLN A 164 7.06 -1.28 -0.36
CA GLN A 164 7.52 -2.65 -0.47
C GLN A 164 8.12 -2.93 -1.85
N GLN A 165 9.19 -3.72 -1.86
CA GLN A 165 9.77 -4.21 -3.11
C GLN A 165 8.80 -5.17 -3.82
N PRO A 166 8.79 -5.20 -5.17
CA PRO A 166 7.98 -6.14 -5.93
C PRO A 166 8.30 -7.59 -5.56
N TYR A 167 7.27 -8.40 -5.38
CA TYR A 167 7.44 -9.84 -5.17
C TYR A 167 6.39 -10.62 -5.96
N ILE A 168 6.74 -11.84 -6.35
CA ILE A 168 5.79 -12.75 -7.00
C ILE A 168 4.75 -13.16 -5.95
N LEU A 169 3.47 -13.03 -6.29
CA LEU A 169 2.39 -13.52 -5.44
C LEU A 169 2.57 -15.03 -5.23
N PRO A 170 2.68 -15.50 -3.98
CA PRO A 170 2.77 -16.92 -3.68
C PRO A 170 1.62 -17.72 -4.29
N ASP A 171 1.79 -19.03 -4.40
CA ASP A 171 0.69 -19.91 -4.79
C ASP A 171 -0.38 -19.94 -3.70
N ILE A 172 -1.50 -19.31 -3.98
CA ILE A 172 -2.66 -19.22 -3.10
C ILE A 172 -3.79 -20.17 -3.49
N GLY A 173 -3.56 -21.04 -4.50
CA GLY A 173 -4.56 -21.97 -5.05
C GLY A 173 -5.68 -21.22 -5.77
N ASP A 174 -6.92 -21.63 -5.54
CA ASP A 174 -8.12 -21.06 -6.19
C ASP A 174 -8.59 -19.73 -5.57
N LEU A 175 -7.85 -19.18 -4.61
CA LEU A 175 -8.20 -17.90 -4.00
C LEU A 175 -7.98 -16.73 -4.97
N PRO A 176 -8.81 -15.66 -4.91
CA PRO A 176 -8.65 -14.49 -5.75
C PRO A 176 -7.29 -13.81 -5.56
N ALA A 177 -6.65 -13.44 -6.67
CA ALA A 177 -5.35 -12.75 -6.62
C ALA A 177 -5.41 -11.38 -5.90
N SER A 178 -6.57 -10.73 -5.89
CA SER A 178 -6.84 -9.50 -5.14
C SER A 178 -6.49 -9.58 -3.66
N LEU A 179 -6.55 -10.79 -3.06
CA LEU A 179 -6.17 -11.01 -1.66
C LEU A 179 -4.71 -10.64 -1.36
N GLY A 180 -3.84 -10.60 -2.37
CA GLY A 180 -2.49 -10.04 -2.27
C GLY A 180 -2.45 -8.55 -1.89
N LEU A 181 -3.56 -7.81 -2.05
CA LEU A 181 -3.72 -6.42 -1.60
C LEU A 181 -4.44 -6.30 -0.24
N GLY A 182 -4.94 -7.41 0.28
CA GLY A 182 -5.71 -7.47 1.51
C GLY A 182 -5.09 -8.42 2.54
N VAL A 183 -5.82 -9.49 2.84
CA VAL A 183 -5.47 -10.46 3.88
C VAL A 183 -4.13 -11.19 3.64
N LEU A 184 -3.74 -11.39 2.39
CA LEU A 184 -2.48 -12.01 1.98
C LEU A 184 -1.44 -10.97 1.50
N GLY A 185 -1.54 -9.73 1.99
CA GLY A 185 -0.65 -8.62 1.64
C GLY A 185 -0.41 -7.69 2.82
N MET A 186 -0.23 -6.40 2.50
CA MET A 186 0.11 -5.38 3.48
C MET A 186 -0.89 -5.29 4.65
N PRO A 187 -2.22 -5.23 4.44
CA PRO A 187 -3.18 -5.18 5.56
C PRO A 187 -3.17 -6.43 6.43
N GLY A 188 -3.05 -7.62 5.83
CA GLY A 188 -2.95 -8.87 6.56
C GLY A 188 -1.68 -8.96 7.42
N ASN A 189 -0.54 -8.57 6.86
CA ASN A 189 0.72 -8.49 7.61
C ASN A 189 0.67 -7.42 8.71
N THR A 190 0.02 -6.28 8.44
CA THR A 190 -0.21 -5.24 9.46
C THR A 190 -1.00 -5.76 10.64
N ALA A 191 -2.06 -6.53 10.37
CA ALA A 191 -2.87 -7.16 11.40
C ALA A 191 -2.07 -8.20 12.20
N TYR A 192 -1.39 -9.10 11.51
CA TYR A 192 -0.61 -10.18 12.13
C TYR A 192 0.51 -9.63 13.00
N PHE A 193 1.42 -8.85 12.44
CA PHE A 193 2.57 -8.36 13.19
C PHE A 193 2.21 -7.35 14.27
N GLY A 194 1.28 -6.43 14.00
CA GLY A 194 0.82 -5.47 15.00
C GLY A 194 0.20 -6.15 16.22
N LEU A 195 -0.57 -7.20 16.01
CA LEU A 195 -1.15 -7.99 17.09
C LEU A 195 -0.07 -8.82 17.82
N MET A 196 0.70 -9.61 17.09
CA MET A 196 1.62 -10.60 17.68
C MET A 196 2.86 -9.97 18.31
N GLU A 197 3.42 -8.93 17.70
CA GLU A 197 4.70 -8.35 18.13
C GLU A 197 4.53 -7.18 19.12
N ILE A 198 3.42 -6.45 19.03
CA ILE A 198 3.19 -5.26 19.87
C ILE A 198 2.18 -5.57 20.98
N CYS A 199 0.97 -6.01 20.64
CA CYS A 199 -0.02 -6.38 21.67
C CYS A 199 0.41 -7.62 22.46
N LYS A 200 1.07 -8.58 21.83
CA LYS A 200 1.52 -9.85 22.47
C LYS A 200 0.39 -10.46 23.30
N PRO A 201 -0.75 -10.77 22.68
CA PRO A 201 -1.96 -11.14 23.39
C PRO A 201 -1.81 -12.48 24.11
N LYS A 202 -2.54 -12.65 25.22
CA LYS A 202 -2.61 -13.91 25.97
C LYS A 202 -4.05 -14.43 25.97
N PRO A 203 -4.27 -15.73 25.96
CA PRO A 203 -5.61 -16.30 26.10
C PRO A 203 -6.36 -15.75 27.32
N GLY A 204 -7.64 -15.42 27.16
CA GLY A 204 -8.50 -14.86 28.21
C GLY A 204 -8.40 -13.33 28.35
N GLU A 205 -7.48 -12.67 27.66
CA GLU A 205 -7.41 -11.20 27.64
C GLU A 205 -8.52 -10.58 26.77
N THR A 206 -8.79 -9.31 26.98
CA THR A 206 -9.75 -8.51 26.21
C THR A 206 -9.03 -7.55 25.29
N ILE A 207 -9.41 -7.53 24.00
CA ILE A 207 -8.90 -6.58 23.01
C ILE A 207 -10.03 -5.70 22.47
N VAL A 208 -9.75 -4.39 22.37
CA VAL A 208 -10.58 -3.45 21.60
C VAL A 208 -9.86 -3.13 20.29
N ILE A 209 -10.64 -3.02 19.20
CA ILE A 209 -10.12 -2.73 17.85
C ILE A 209 -10.95 -1.60 17.27
N THR A 210 -10.32 -0.48 16.89
CA THR A 210 -10.97 0.60 16.14
C THR A 210 -10.81 0.39 14.62
N GLY A 211 -11.76 0.89 13.83
CA GLY A 211 -11.81 0.58 12.40
C GLY A 211 -11.97 -0.93 12.16
N ALA A 212 -12.69 -1.60 13.06
CA ALA A 212 -12.76 -3.05 13.17
C ALA A 212 -13.29 -3.75 11.91
N ALA A 213 -14.16 -3.10 11.14
CA ALA A 213 -14.72 -3.66 9.91
C ALA A 213 -13.90 -3.30 8.65
N GLY A 214 -12.71 -2.72 8.80
CA GLY A 214 -11.77 -2.45 7.72
C GLY A 214 -10.83 -3.61 7.45
N ALA A 215 -9.96 -3.45 6.43
CA ALA A 215 -9.03 -4.48 5.97
C ALA A 215 -8.07 -5.00 7.04
N VAL A 216 -7.61 -4.14 7.97
CA VAL A 216 -6.73 -4.53 9.07
C VAL A 216 -7.54 -5.03 10.26
N GLY A 217 -8.50 -4.22 10.72
CA GLY A 217 -9.22 -4.49 11.97
C GLY A 217 -9.99 -5.80 11.97
N SER A 218 -10.61 -6.17 10.84
CA SER A 218 -11.35 -7.43 10.71
C SER A 218 -10.45 -8.66 10.84
N HIS A 219 -9.21 -8.58 10.36
CA HIS A 219 -8.24 -9.66 10.49
C HIS A 219 -7.65 -9.72 11.90
N VAL A 220 -7.32 -8.57 12.51
CA VAL A 220 -6.86 -8.51 13.92
C VAL A 220 -7.84 -9.23 14.83
N GLY A 221 -9.14 -8.94 14.71
CA GLY A 221 -10.14 -9.53 15.58
C GLY A 221 -10.28 -11.04 15.43
N GLN A 222 -10.26 -11.55 14.20
CA GLN A 222 -10.35 -12.99 13.98
C GLN A 222 -9.09 -13.73 14.46
N ILE A 223 -7.90 -13.16 14.25
CA ILE A 223 -6.65 -13.72 14.78
C ILE A 223 -6.73 -13.71 16.33
N ALA A 224 -7.20 -12.63 16.95
CA ALA A 224 -7.37 -12.55 18.39
C ALA A 224 -8.39 -13.56 18.93
N LYS A 225 -9.51 -13.79 18.20
CA LYS A 225 -10.49 -14.86 18.54
C LYS A 225 -9.84 -16.24 18.53
N ASN A 226 -9.05 -16.54 17.50
CA ASN A 226 -8.33 -17.82 17.40
C ASN A 226 -7.31 -18.02 18.52
N LEU A 227 -6.84 -16.93 19.15
CA LEU A 227 -5.95 -16.95 20.32
C LEU A 227 -6.69 -16.99 21.65
N GLY A 228 -8.03 -17.00 21.64
CA GLY A 228 -8.87 -17.11 22.84
C GLY A 228 -9.09 -15.78 23.58
N LEU A 229 -9.05 -14.64 22.87
CA LEU A 229 -9.38 -13.34 23.44
C LEU A 229 -10.87 -13.04 23.38
N THR A 230 -11.33 -12.18 24.29
CA THR A 230 -12.59 -11.44 24.13
C THR A 230 -12.35 -10.26 23.21
N VAL A 231 -13.08 -10.18 22.09
CA VAL A 231 -12.84 -9.21 21.01
C VAL A 231 -14.01 -8.23 20.90
N ILE A 232 -13.70 -6.94 21.03
CA ILE A 232 -14.65 -5.83 20.93
C ILE A 232 -14.26 -4.98 19.72
N GLY A 233 -15.14 -4.90 18.71
CA GLY A 233 -14.94 -4.09 17.53
C GLY A 233 -15.64 -2.73 17.60
N ILE A 234 -14.98 -1.64 17.19
CA ILE A 234 -15.60 -0.33 17.00
C ILE A 234 -15.64 0.00 15.52
N CYS A 235 -16.83 0.27 14.98
CA CYS A 235 -17.06 0.58 13.56
C CYS A 235 -18.19 1.61 13.40
N GLY A 236 -18.50 2.02 12.15
CA GLY A 236 -19.34 3.19 11.88
C GLY A 236 -20.71 2.90 11.28
N SER A 237 -21.22 1.64 11.32
CA SER A 237 -22.59 1.31 10.94
C SER A 237 -23.06 0.01 11.61
N ASP A 238 -24.39 -0.15 11.71
CA ASP A 238 -24.99 -1.35 12.28
C ASP A 238 -24.77 -2.58 11.38
N GLU A 239 -24.72 -2.41 10.06
CA GLU A 239 -24.35 -3.47 9.12
C GLU A 239 -22.94 -4.00 9.40
N LYS A 240 -21.99 -3.10 9.63
CA LYS A 240 -20.62 -3.47 10.01
C LYS A 240 -20.58 -4.19 11.36
N CYS A 241 -21.37 -3.72 12.34
CA CYS A 241 -21.47 -4.40 13.62
C CYS A 241 -22.00 -5.83 13.48
N LYS A 242 -23.04 -6.04 12.69
CA LYS A 242 -23.58 -7.37 12.40
C LYS A 242 -22.54 -8.26 11.75
N TRP A 243 -21.86 -7.78 10.71
CA TRP A 243 -20.80 -8.55 10.05
C TRP A 243 -19.71 -8.99 11.03
N LEU A 244 -19.26 -8.10 11.94
CA LEU A 244 -18.27 -8.43 12.95
C LEU A 244 -18.73 -9.52 13.92
N THR A 245 -19.98 -9.44 14.41
CA THR A 245 -20.48 -10.38 15.43
C THR A 245 -21.03 -11.68 14.85
N GLU A 246 -21.77 -11.62 13.74
CA GLU A 246 -22.49 -12.76 13.20
C GLU A 246 -21.60 -13.61 12.27
N GLU A 247 -20.68 -12.96 11.52
CA GLU A 247 -19.84 -13.68 10.55
C GLU A 247 -18.39 -13.86 11.02
N LEU A 248 -17.81 -12.84 11.73
CA LEU A 248 -16.40 -12.89 12.14
C LEU A 248 -16.20 -13.34 13.60
N GLY A 249 -17.29 -13.57 14.34
CA GLY A 249 -17.25 -14.12 15.70
C GLY A 249 -16.71 -13.15 16.76
N PHE A 250 -16.77 -11.84 16.55
CA PHE A 250 -16.46 -10.87 17.60
C PHE A 250 -17.47 -10.98 18.74
N ASP A 251 -17.03 -10.84 19.98
CA ASP A 251 -17.92 -10.96 21.14
C ASP A 251 -18.84 -9.75 21.30
N SER A 252 -18.41 -8.57 20.81
CA SER A 252 -19.19 -7.34 20.80
C SER A 252 -18.77 -6.41 19.68
N ALA A 253 -19.72 -5.63 19.17
CA ALA A 253 -19.44 -4.56 18.21
C ALA A 253 -20.17 -3.28 18.63
N ILE A 254 -19.49 -2.14 18.48
CA ILE A 254 -19.96 -0.82 18.90
C ILE A 254 -20.03 0.08 17.68
N ASN A 255 -21.24 0.55 17.34
CA ASN A 255 -21.40 1.61 16.35
C ASN A 255 -21.15 2.97 17.01
N TYR A 256 -19.98 3.55 16.73
CA TYR A 256 -19.58 4.82 17.37
C TYR A 256 -20.47 6.02 17.01
N LYS A 257 -21.29 5.90 15.95
CA LYS A 257 -22.21 6.97 15.52
C LYS A 257 -23.52 6.99 16.35
N THR A 258 -23.91 5.86 16.90
CA THR A 258 -25.22 5.67 17.55
C THR A 258 -25.13 5.21 19.00
N MET A 259 -23.95 4.72 19.44
CA MET A 259 -23.78 4.15 20.78
C MET A 259 -22.77 4.96 21.61
N PRO A 260 -22.97 5.13 22.92
CA PRO A 260 -22.02 5.77 23.83
C PRO A 260 -20.81 4.82 24.02
N ILE A 261 -19.67 5.14 23.39
CA ILE A 261 -18.48 4.26 23.32
C ILE A 261 -18.01 3.84 24.71
N ALA A 262 -17.81 4.80 25.63
CA ALA A 262 -17.29 4.53 26.97
C ALA A 262 -18.17 3.56 27.78
N ALA A 263 -19.49 3.75 27.75
CA ALA A 263 -20.43 2.88 28.45
C ALA A 263 -20.50 1.50 27.79
N SER A 264 -20.46 1.44 26.45
CA SER A 264 -20.51 0.20 25.69
C SER A 264 -19.28 -0.67 25.95
N ILE A 265 -18.08 -0.06 26.00
CA ILE A 265 -16.84 -0.78 26.32
C ILE A 265 -16.91 -1.30 27.76
N ARG A 266 -17.31 -0.48 28.75
CA ARG A 266 -17.45 -0.94 30.15
C ARG A 266 -18.41 -2.13 30.30
N LYS A 267 -19.49 -2.14 29.51
CA LYS A 267 -20.43 -3.26 29.50
C LYS A 267 -19.81 -4.53 28.89
N ALA A 268 -19.07 -4.40 27.78
CA ALA A 268 -18.47 -5.52 27.06
C ALA A 268 -17.18 -6.01 27.74
N ALA A 269 -16.46 -5.13 28.44
CA ALA A 269 -15.20 -5.41 29.13
C ALA A 269 -15.29 -4.94 30.61
N PRO A 270 -16.07 -5.62 31.45
CA PRO A 270 -16.29 -5.19 32.86
C PRO A 270 -15.01 -5.19 33.69
N HIS A 271 -14.01 -5.97 33.30
CA HIS A 271 -12.70 -6.02 33.94
C HIS A 271 -11.65 -5.12 33.29
N GLY A 272 -12.05 -4.33 32.29
CA GLY A 272 -11.16 -3.46 31.51
C GLY A 272 -10.52 -4.14 30.30
N VAL A 273 -9.68 -3.38 29.58
CA VAL A 273 -9.09 -3.74 28.27
C VAL A 273 -7.61 -4.04 28.43
N ASP A 274 -7.15 -5.19 27.97
CA ASP A 274 -5.74 -5.61 28.04
C ASP A 274 -4.94 -5.18 26.81
N CYS A 275 -5.55 -5.29 25.61
CA CYS A 275 -4.97 -4.92 24.34
C CYS A 275 -5.84 -3.91 23.60
N TYR A 276 -5.20 -2.95 22.95
CA TYR A 276 -5.88 -2.03 22.06
C TYR A 276 -5.16 -1.94 20.72
N PHE A 277 -5.89 -2.19 19.63
CA PHE A 277 -5.37 -2.03 18.27
C PHE A 277 -6.02 -0.78 17.66
N ASP A 278 -5.22 0.29 17.55
CA ASP A 278 -5.69 1.62 17.15
C ASP A 278 -5.45 1.91 15.69
N ASN A 279 -6.53 2.01 14.90
CA ASN A 279 -6.51 2.45 13.50
C ASN A 279 -7.06 3.88 13.33
N VAL A 280 -7.63 4.50 14.40
CA VAL A 280 -8.46 5.70 14.26
C VAL A 280 -7.87 6.93 14.92
N GLY A 281 -7.29 6.79 16.11
CA GLY A 281 -6.81 7.95 16.88
C GLY A 281 -7.92 8.83 17.48
N GLY A 282 -7.56 10.05 17.86
CA GLY A 282 -8.48 11.08 18.33
C GLY A 282 -9.23 10.73 19.64
N GLU A 283 -10.46 11.23 19.76
CA GLU A 283 -11.29 11.07 20.96
C GLU A 283 -11.67 9.61 21.24
N ILE A 284 -11.93 8.84 20.17
CA ILE A 284 -12.23 7.40 20.31
C ILE A 284 -11.06 6.67 20.95
N SER A 285 -9.85 6.95 20.50
CA SER A 285 -8.64 6.36 21.06
C SER A 285 -8.46 6.70 22.53
N SER A 286 -8.62 7.98 22.89
CA SER A 286 -8.55 8.40 24.30
C SER A 286 -9.59 7.67 25.16
N THR A 287 -10.81 7.54 24.66
CA THR A 287 -11.92 6.86 25.35
C THR A 287 -11.62 5.39 25.63
N VAL A 288 -11.00 4.69 24.67
CA VAL A 288 -10.55 3.30 24.87
C VAL A 288 -9.41 3.25 25.89
N MET A 289 -8.39 4.10 25.75
CA MET A 289 -7.21 4.09 26.62
C MET A 289 -7.55 4.37 28.09
N TYR A 290 -8.58 5.17 28.40
CA TYR A 290 -9.07 5.37 29.77
C TYR A 290 -9.63 4.11 30.41
N GLN A 291 -9.90 3.05 29.65
CA GLN A 291 -10.47 1.80 30.14
C GLN A 291 -9.47 0.64 30.09
N MET A 292 -8.19 0.97 29.76
CA MET A 292 -7.12 -0.02 29.75
C MET A 292 -6.78 -0.48 31.17
N ARG A 293 -6.49 -1.75 31.32
CA ARG A 293 -5.98 -2.36 32.55
C ARG A 293 -4.51 -2.00 32.78
N GLN A 294 -4.04 -2.26 33.98
CA GLN A 294 -2.62 -2.16 34.29
C GLN A 294 -1.81 -3.09 33.38
N PHE A 295 -0.69 -2.58 32.86
CA PHE A 295 0.19 -3.22 31.87
C PHE A 295 -0.48 -3.47 30.51
N GLY A 296 -1.54 -2.73 30.19
CA GLY A 296 -2.19 -2.76 28.90
C GLY A 296 -1.21 -2.40 27.76
N ARG A 297 -1.48 -2.96 26.57
CA ARG A 297 -0.63 -2.74 25.39
C ARG A 297 -1.46 -2.15 24.27
N VAL A 298 -0.91 -1.08 23.64
CA VAL A 298 -1.56 -0.35 22.56
C VAL A 298 -0.69 -0.42 21.33
N ALA A 299 -1.20 -1.04 20.25
CA ALA A 299 -0.59 -1.02 18.93
C ALA A 299 -1.21 0.13 18.12
N VAL A 300 -0.46 1.21 17.92
CA VAL A 300 -0.90 2.37 17.13
C VAL A 300 -0.53 2.12 15.67
N CYS A 301 -1.54 1.69 14.90
CA CYS A 301 -1.43 1.35 13.48
C CYS A 301 -1.70 2.56 12.58
N GLY A 302 -2.63 3.44 12.99
CA GLY A 302 -3.02 4.58 12.18
C GLY A 302 -3.83 5.60 12.97
N SER A 303 -4.17 6.70 12.31
CA SER A 303 -4.95 7.80 12.88
C SER A 303 -5.89 8.39 11.82
N ILE A 304 -6.78 7.55 11.25
CA ILE A 304 -7.61 7.96 10.11
C ILE A 304 -8.50 9.17 10.42
N SER A 305 -8.84 9.38 11.70
CA SER A 305 -9.61 10.56 12.14
C SER A 305 -8.90 11.89 11.92
N SER A 306 -7.57 11.87 11.69
CA SER A 306 -6.75 13.07 11.48
C SER A 306 -6.20 13.22 10.06
N TYR A 307 -6.48 12.28 9.15
CA TYR A 307 -5.82 12.29 7.83
C TYR A 307 -6.29 13.42 6.91
N ASP A 308 -7.52 13.91 7.07
CA ASP A 308 -8.05 15.06 6.32
C ASP A 308 -7.90 16.40 7.06
N ALA A 309 -7.40 16.37 8.30
CA ALA A 309 -7.24 17.55 9.12
C ALA A 309 -5.88 18.23 8.87
N ASP A 310 -5.88 19.55 8.84
CA ASP A 310 -4.67 20.36 8.98
C ASP A 310 -4.32 20.57 10.47
N ALA A 311 -3.19 21.23 10.74
CA ALA A 311 -2.74 21.46 12.12
C ALA A 311 -3.75 22.26 12.98
N SER A 312 -4.63 23.06 12.34
CA SER A 312 -5.63 23.89 13.05
C SER A 312 -6.94 23.14 13.33
N SER A 313 -7.22 22.10 12.55
CA SER A 313 -8.46 21.30 12.59
C SER A 313 -8.27 19.90 13.17
N LEU A 314 -7.09 19.58 13.71
CA LEU A 314 -6.82 18.27 14.32
C LEU A 314 -7.86 17.93 15.39
N PRO A 315 -8.37 16.69 15.42
CA PRO A 315 -9.27 16.24 16.47
C PRO A 315 -8.67 16.43 17.86
N LYS A 316 -9.44 17.01 18.76
CA LYS A 316 -9.05 17.07 20.18
C LYS A 316 -9.06 15.68 20.77
N CYS A 317 -8.14 15.40 21.68
CA CYS A 317 -8.07 14.15 22.42
C CYS A 317 -7.90 14.42 23.90
N GLY A 318 -8.24 13.45 24.75
CA GLY A 318 -8.06 13.56 26.19
C GLY A 318 -6.58 13.55 26.60
N ILE A 319 -6.30 14.05 27.79
CA ILE A 319 -4.97 14.00 28.41
C ILE A 319 -4.72 12.57 28.89
N LEU A 320 -3.80 11.85 28.23
CA LEU A 320 -3.56 10.43 28.48
C LEU A 320 -2.46 10.14 29.51
N GLN A 321 -1.59 11.11 29.81
CA GLN A 321 -0.43 10.90 30.66
C GLN A 321 -0.77 10.29 32.03
N PRO A 322 -1.81 10.74 32.76
CA PRO A 322 -2.17 10.10 34.04
C PRO A 322 -2.52 8.61 33.86
N THR A 323 -3.34 8.28 32.86
CA THR A 323 -3.73 6.90 32.57
C THR A 323 -2.54 6.03 32.18
N ILE A 324 -1.65 6.57 31.35
CA ILE A 324 -0.42 5.86 30.92
C ILE A 324 0.44 5.55 32.15
N VAL A 325 0.65 6.52 33.04
CA VAL A 325 1.49 6.35 34.24
C VAL A 325 0.85 5.38 35.23
N PHE A 326 -0.44 5.62 35.63
CA PHE A 326 -1.08 4.81 36.68
C PHE A 326 -1.33 3.38 36.21
N ASN A 327 -1.67 3.16 34.97
CA ASN A 327 -1.88 1.82 34.41
C ASN A 327 -0.62 1.23 33.79
N GLN A 328 0.53 1.94 33.82
CA GLN A 328 1.81 1.47 33.28
C GLN A 328 1.67 0.93 31.84
N LEU A 329 0.98 1.70 30.99
CA LEU A 329 0.65 1.29 29.62
C LEU A 329 1.89 1.27 28.74
N LYS A 330 1.97 0.26 27.87
CA LYS A 330 2.90 0.25 26.75
C LYS A 330 2.17 0.68 25.48
N ILE A 331 2.58 1.81 24.90
CA ILE A 331 2.02 2.35 23.66
C ILE A 331 3.13 2.35 22.60
N GLU A 332 2.90 1.71 21.47
CA GLU A 332 3.89 1.57 20.43
C GLU A 332 3.28 1.79 19.04
N GLY A 333 3.81 2.78 18.31
CA GLY A 333 3.48 3.01 16.91
C GLY A 333 4.35 2.14 16.00
N PHE A 334 3.80 1.75 14.84
CA PHE A 334 4.53 0.95 13.88
C PHE A 334 4.11 1.21 12.43
N VAL A 335 5.02 0.92 11.52
CA VAL A 335 4.76 0.74 10.10
C VAL A 335 5.15 -0.69 9.75
N VAL A 336 4.32 -1.39 9.01
CA VAL A 336 4.49 -2.84 8.74
C VAL A 336 5.78 -3.18 8.02
N THR A 337 6.39 -2.23 7.31
CA THR A 337 7.72 -2.40 6.68
C THR A 337 8.83 -2.73 7.65
N ARG A 338 8.63 -2.51 8.96
CA ARG A 338 9.51 -2.98 10.04
C ARG A 338 9.79 -4.48 9.98
N TRP A 339 8.89 -5.27 9.37
CA TRP A 339 9.00 -6.74 9.24
C TRP A 339 9.12 -7.19 7.78
N ASN A 340 9.74 -6.38 6.91
CA ASN A 340 9.93 -6.74 5.51
C ASN A 340 10.73 -8.03 5.33
N ASP A 341 11.67 -8.32 6.22
CA ASP A 341 12.45 -9.57 6.27
C ASP A 341 11.62 -10.81 6.63
N ARG A 342 10.47 -10.61 7.28
CA ARG A 342 9.50 -11.64 7.68
C ARG A 342 8.20 -11.58 6.89
N TRP A 343 8.17 -10.84 5.77
CA TRP A 343 6.93 -10.54 5.04
C TRP A 343 6.13 -11.78 4.64
N ASN A 344 6.83 -12.81 4.15
CA ASN A 344 6.20 -14.06 3.74
C ASN A 344 5.65 -14.86 4.93
N GLU A 345 6.19 -14.71 6.14
CA GLU A 345 5.68 -15.35 7.35
C GLU A 345 4.22 -14.98 7.61
N GLY A 346 3.89 -13.66 7.61
CA GLY A 346 2.53 -13.21 7.84
C GLY A 346 1.57 -13.64 6.73
N ILE A 347 2.00 -13.61 5.46
CA ILE A 347 1.20 -14.13 4.34
C ILE A 347 0.85 -15.59 4.55
N MET A 348 1.84 -16.43 4.86
CA MET A 348 1.65 -17.87 5.00
C MET A 348 0.81 -18.23 6.24
N GLN A 349 0.95 -17.48 7.34
CA GLN A 349 0.08 -17.67 8.52
C GLN A 349 -1.39 -17.33 8.19
N ASN A 350 -1.63 -16.20 7.52
CA ASN A 350 -2.98 -15.82 7.13
C ASN A 350 -3.57 -16.81 6.11
N LEU A 351 -2.78 -17.26 5.12
CA LEU A 351 -3.21 -18.28 4.14
C LEU A 351 -3.59 -19.60 4.84
N ARG A 352 -2.82 -20.02 5.82
CA ARG A 352 -3.14 -21.20 6.63
C ARG A 352 -4.47 -21.03 7.34
N LEU A 353 -4.69 -19.88 8.01
CA LEU A 353 -5.95 -19.62 8.71
C LEU A 353 -7.16 -19.57 7.77
N ILE A 354 -6.99 -19.04 6.55
CA ILE A 354 -8.03 -19.07 5.53
C ILE A 354 -8.37 -20.50 5.13
N ARG A 355 -7.35 -21.34 4.86
CA ARG A 355 -7.54 -22.75 4.48
C ARG A 355 -8.15 -23.59 5.60
N GLU A 356 -7.90 -23.22 6.86
CA GLU A 356 -8.51 -23.86 8.04
C GLU A 356 -9.95 -23.33 8.33
N GLY A 357 -10.47 -22.37 7.54
CA GLY A 357 -11.77 -21.74 7.79
C GLY A 357 -11.80 -20.85 9.05
N LYS A 358 -10.63 -20.41 9.53
CA LYS A 358 -10.46 -19.61 10.76
C LYS A 358 -10.24 -18.11 10.48
N LEU A 359 -10.11 -17.72 9.23
CA LEU A 359 -9.95 -16.33 8.81
C LEU A 359 -10.78 -16.10 7.56
N HIS A 360 -11.82 -15.30 7.70
CA HIS A 360 -12.69 -14.87 6.62
C HIS A 360 -12.26 -13.50 6.11
N TYR A 361 -12.50 -13.25 4.84
CA TYR A 361 -12.19 -11.98 4.20
C TYR A 361 -13.41 -11.45 3.45
N ARG A 362 -13.48 -10.14 3.30
CA ARG A 362 -14.49 -9.46 2.47
C ARG A 362 -13.80 -8.33 1.72
N GLU A 363 -14.15 -8.17 0.45
CA GLU A 363 -13.65 -7.11 -0.41
C GLU A 363 -14.81 -6.28 -0.94
N THR A 364 -14.65 -4.96 -0.91
CA THR A 364 -15.51 -4.02 -1.61
C THR A 364 -14.82 -3.70 -2.93
N VAL A 365 -15.37 -4.23 -4.03
CA VAL A 365 -14.77 -4.15 -5.37
C VAL A 365 -15.43 -3.08 -6.19
N THR A 366 -14.66 -2.07 -6.60
CA THR A 366 -15.03 -1.09 -7.63
C THR A 366 -14.45 -1.55 -8.96
N LYS A 367 -15.20 -1.46 -10.06
CA LYS A 367 -14.73 -1.84 -11.40
C LYS A 367 -14.31 -0.62 -12.19
N GLY A 368 -13.25 -0.78 -12.99
CA GLY A 368 -12.74 0.24 -13.91
C GLY A 368 -11.70 1.18 -13.27
N PHE A 369 -10.58 1.34 -13.96
CA PHE A 369 -9.47 2.21 -13.55
C PHE A 369 -9.90 3.68 -13.38
N GLU A 370 -10.85 4.14 -14.16
CA GLU A 370 -11.42 5.48 -14.11
C GLU A 370 -12.11 5.80 -12.78
N ASN A 371 -12.53 4.78 -12.03
CA ASN A 371 -13.24 4.92 -10.75
C ASN A 371 -12.31 4.89 -9.52
N MET A 372 -10.99 4.95 -9.74
CA MET A 372 -9.99 4.93 -8.65
C MET A 372 -10.22 6.02 -7.61
N PHE A 373 -10.51 7.25 -8.05
CA PHE A 373 -10.74 8.38 -7.15
C PHE A 373 -11.99 8.17 -6.29
N ASP A 374 -13.08 7.74 -6.90
CA ASP A 374 -14.36 7.52 -6.20
C ASP A 374 -14.23 6.39 -5.17
N ALA A 375 -13.53 5.30 -5.53
CA ALA A 375 -13.22 4.21 -4.60
C ALA A 375 -12.38 4.70 -3.41
N PHE A 376 -11.40 5.58 -3.65
CA PHE A 376 -10.56 6.16 -2.61
C PHE A 376 -11.38 7.04 -1.65
N MET A 377 -12.23 7.92 -2.18
CA MET A 377 -13.08 8.77 -1.37
C MET A 377 -14.13 7.98 -0.60
N GLY A 378 -14.77 7.00 -1.24
CA GLY A 378 -15.71 6.09 -0.58
C GLY A 378 -15.07 5.34 0.60
N MET A 379 -13.83 4.87 0.43
CA MET A 379 -13.08 4.23 1.51
C MET A 379 -12.77 5.20 2.67
N LEU A 380 -12.36 6.45 2.36
CA LEU A 380 -12.10 7.46 3.41
C LEU A 380 -13.37 7.83 4.18
N ARG A 381 -14.53 7.87 3.52
CA ARG A 381 -15.85 8.04 4.16
C ARG A 381 -16.34 6.80 4.89
N GLY A 382 -15.60 5.68 4.78
CA GLY A 382 -15.94 4.42 5.44
C GLY A 382 -17.14 3.71 4.82
N GLU A 383 -17.33 3.79 3.51
CA GLU A 383 -18.41 3.12 2.78
C GLU A 383 -18.13 1.63 2.56
N ASN A 384 -16.85 1.23 2.54
CA ASN A 384 -16.44 -0.16 2.36
C ASN A 384 -16.66 -1.03 3.60
N ILE A 385 -16.88 -2.32 3.38
CA ILE A 385 -16.75 -3.39 4.38
C ILE A 385 -15.58 -4.27 3.96
N GLY A 386 -14.66 -4.56 4.89
CA GLY A 386 -13.42 -5.25 4.58
C GLY A 386 -12.45 -4.39 3.75
N LYS A 387 -11.77 -5.01 2.80
CA LYS A 387 -10.76 -4.34 1.95
C LYS A 387 -11.42 -3.67 0.74
N ALA A 388 -11.11 -2.38 0.53
CA ALA A 388 -11.47 -1.66 -0.70
C ALA A 388 -10.42 -1.93 -1.78
N ILE A 389 -10.85 -2.36 -2.96
CA ILE A 389 -10.01 -2.60 -4.15
C ILE A 389 -10.70 -2.07 -5.41
N VAL A 390 -9.90 -1.77 -6.43
CA VAL A 390 -10.41 -1.49 -7.78
C VAL A 390 -9.90 -2.58 -8.71
N GLN A 391 -10.82 -3.20 -9.44
CA GLN A 391 -10.50 -4.12 -10.53
C GLN A 391 -10.28 -3.30 -11.80
N ALA A 392 -9.17 -3.54 -12.50
CA ALA A 392 -8.79 -2.84 -13.73
C ALA A 392 -9.78 -3.03 -14.88
#